data_a8a0f23168bbf8b1a5cb494903b710df
#
_entry.id   a8a0f23168bbf8b1a5cb494903b710df
#
_cell.length_a   1.000
_cell.length_b   1.000
_cell.length_c   1.000
_cell.angle_alpha   90.00
_cell.angle_beta   90.00
_cell.angle_gamma   90.00
#
_symmetry.space_group_name_H-M   'P 1'
#
loop_
_entity.id
_entity.type
_entity.pdbx_description
1 polymer ?
#
loop_
_entity_poly.entity_id
_entity_poly.type
_entity_poly.pdbx_seq_one_letter_code
_entity_poly.pdbx_strand_id
1 'polypeptide(L)'
;NTSTIYITGTAINISATTVVKAIAYSSNTNIPSSFIDFHTFFINDTHTIPILSIAGDQVDNLLNGNQIEPEGTLEWFDKNGILLDKGTGEFNKHGNDSWAYDQRGFDYIMRDQFGYNYAIKDKVFMTKDRDKFQKVIVKAAANDNYPESNGGAHIRDSYVHHLSQLADLRMDERSHTSCIVYLNGDYWGVYDMREKADDHDFTKHYYDQPSGQVDYLKTWGQTWSELPKVGPPADPIVMGNWNVIENYITSNPMSVQANYNYAKGIFNTGSIIDYFLLNSYVVCSDWLNWNTAWWRGLNPNGDKKKWRYALWDMDATFDHYINYSWPGGWQATPTNDPCEAADLLNNPGGQGHVPIWSALLTNQEFHDDYINRWQDLANGPLSCDFMIYVLDSMIAVIEPEMPRQITTWGGTYATW
;
A
#
# COMPACT_ATOMS: atom_id res chain seq x y z
N ASN A 1 -10.98 32.71 -6.77
CA ASN A 1 -9.85 32.98 -5.86
C ASN A 1 -9.49 34.45 -5.92
N THR A 2 -9.72 35.18 -4.83
CA THR A 2 -9.27 36.56 -4.69
C THR A 2 -7.98 36.57 -3.88
N SER A 3 -6.83 36.50 -4.58
CA SER A 3 -5.52 36.67 -3.93
C SER A 3 -5.41 38.09 -3.38
N THR A 4 -4.97 38.24 -2.14
CA THR A 4 -4.72 39.52 -1.51
C THR A 4 -3.26 39.91 -1.70
N ILE A 5 -2.99 41.13 -2.13
CA ILE A 5 -1.59 41.63 -2.20
C ILE A 5 -1.09 41.80 -0.77
N TYR A 6 0.01 41.09 -0.45
CA TYR A 6 0.70 41.23 0.84
C TYR A 6 1.54 42.52 0.85
N ILE A 7 1.37 43.33 1.87
CA ILE A 7 2.17 44.53 2.13
C ILE A 7 3.15 44.18 3.25
N THR A 8 4.46 44.29 2.96
CA THR A 8 5.52 44.00 3.92
C THR A 8 5.30 44.74 5.26
N GLY A 9 5.39 44.00 6.35
CA GLY A 9 5.16 44.47 7.70
C GLY A 9 3.70 44.49 8.18
N THR A 10 2.76 44.07 7.35
CA THR A 10 1.37 43.86 7.78
C THR A 10 1.23 42.47 8.37
N ALA A 11 0.70 42.37 9.60
CA ALA A 11 0.40 41.09 10.21
C ALA A 11 -0.79 40.40 9.54
N ILE A 12 -0.65 39.11 9.26
CA ILE A 12 -1.79 38.27 8.88
C ILE A 12 -2.26 37.56 10.15
N ASN A 13 -3.51 37.87 10.56
CA ASN A 13 -4.08 37.22 11.75
C ASN A 13 -4.77 35.92 11.36
N ILE A 14 -4.34 34.82 12.01
CA ILE A 14 -4.84 33.47 11.82
C ILE A 14 -5.53 33.04 13.11
N SER A 15 -6.82 32.78 13.06
CA SER A 15 -7.66 32.45 14.25
C SER A 15 -8.21 31.03 14.23
N ALA A 16 -8.03 30.29 13.12
CA ALA A 16 -8.39 28.89 12.96
C ALA A 16 -7.30 28.17 12.15
N THR A 17 -7.24 26.85 12.22
CA THR A 17 -6.32 26.06 11.40
C THR A 17 -6.47 26.43 9.93
N THR A 18 -5.37 26.82 9.28
CA THR A 18 -5.40 27.45 7.96
C THR A 18 -4.13 27.17 7.18
N VAL A 19 -4.27 26.91 5.89
CA VAL A 19 -3.15 26.85 4.95
C VAL A 19 -2.95 28.23 4.32
N VAL A 20 -1.79 28.84 4.57
CA VAL A 20 -1.40 30.10 3.93
C VAL A 20 -0.54 29.80 2.72
N LYS A 21 -0.88 30.35 1.56
CA LYS A 21 -0.10 30.24 0.32
C LYS A 21 0.32 31.62 -0.16
N ALA A 22 1.57 31.73 -0.64
CA ALA A 22 2.13 32.95 -1.14
C ALA A 22 2.88 32.73 -2.44
N ILE A 23 2.79 33.68 -3.37
CA ILE A 23 3.54 33.70 -4.62
C ILE A 23 4.10 35.11 -4.83
N ALA A 24 5.34 35.20 -5.29
CA ALA A 24 5.97 36.47 -5.60
C ALA A 24 6.00 36.71 -7.11
N TYR A 25 5.66 37.92 -7.50
CA TYR A 25 5.74 38.40 -8.88
C TYR A 25 6.80 39.50 -9.00
N SER A 26 7.59 39.46 -10.08
CA SER A 26 8.51 40.56 -10.44
C SER A 26 7.78 41.62 -11.25
N SER A 27 8.12 42.90 -11.04
CA SER A 27 7.75 43.97 -11.96
C SER A 27 8.44 43.87 -13.31
N ASN A 28 9.54 43.12 -13.43
CA ASN A 28 10.19 42.79 -14.68
C ASN A 28 9.52 41.54 -15.28
N THR A 29 8.81 41.70 -16.38
CA THR A 29 8.08 40.62 -17.06
C THR A 29 8.96 39.48 -17.62
N ASN A 30 10.27 39.70 -17.71
CA ASN A 30 11.22 38.66 -18.12
C ASN A 30 11.65 37.74 -16.96
N ILE A 31 11.23 38.05 -15.73
CA ILE A 31 11.47 37.21 -14.55
C ILE A 31 10.16 36.47 -14.24
N PRO A 32 10.14 35.13 -14.29
CA PRO A 32 8.95 34.37 -13.96
C PRO A 32 8.56 34.58 -12.49
N SER A 33 7.32 34.30 -12.15
CA SER A 33 6.89 34.25 -10.76
C SER A 33 7.66 33.17 -9.97
N SER A 34 7.75 33.31 -8.67
CA SER A 34 8.24 32.24 -7.80
C SER A 34 7.31 31.01 -7.89
N PHE A 35 7.78 29.85 -7.45
CA PHE A 35 6.86 28.82 -7.02
C PHE A 35 6.00 29.33 -5.84
N ILE A 36 4.86 28.68 -5.63
CA ILE A 36 4.01 28.92 -4.47
C ILE A 36 4.77 28.41 -3.23
N ASP A 37 4.98 29.28 -2.26
CA ASP A 37 5.37 28.88 -0.89
C ASP A 37 4.09 28.76 -0.04
N PHE A 38 4.08 27.83 0.89
CA PHE A 38 2.91 27.49 1.68
C PHE A 38 3.27 26.98 3.06
N HIS A 39 2.36 27.20 4.01
CA HIS A 39 2.49 26.64 5.35
C HIS A 39 1.14 26.51 6.04
N THR A 40 0.93 25.41 6.72
CA THR A 40 -0.24 25.15 7.54
C THR A 40 0.00 25.58 8.97
N PHE A 41 -0.89 26.39 9.51
CA PHE A 41 -0.90 26.84 10.90
C PHE A 41 -2.00 26.12 11.65
N PHE A 42 -1.65 25.27 12.62
CA PHE A 42 -2.63 24.60 13.48
C PHE A 42 -2.97 25.48 14.67
N ILE A 43 -4.26 25.74 14.89
CA ILE A 43 -4.75 26.57 15.99
C ILE A 43 -5.63 25.75 16.91
N ASN A 44 -5.16 25.51 18.14
CA ASN A 44 -5.81 24.68 19.14
C ASN A 44 -6.07 23.22 18.69
N ASP A 45 -5.32 22.75 17.71
CA ASP A 45 -5.31 21.36 17.24
C ASP A 45 -4.10 20.61 17.82
N THR A 46 -4.35 19.48 18.45
CA THR A 46 -3.30 18.61 19.03
C THR A 46 -3.56 17.17 18.64
N HIS A 47 -2.50 16.45 18.29
CA HIS A 47 -2.56 15.08 17.83
C HIS A 47 -1.52 14.21 18.53
N THR A 48 -1.73 12.90 18.48
CA THR A 48 -0.81 11.90 19.05
C THR A 48 0.02 11.18 18.00
N ILE A 49 -0.35 11.34 16.73
CA ILE A 49 0.32 10.78 15.55
C ILE A 49 0.70 11.91 14.57
N PRO A 50 1.61 11.65 13.60
CA PRO A 50 2.02 12.63 12.59
C PRO A 50 0.84 13.22 11.81
N ILE A 51 1.06 14.39 11.21
CA ILE A 51 0.04 15.12 10.48
C ILE A 51 0.46 15.30 9.02
N LEU A 52 -0.46 15.04 8.11
CA LEU A 52 -0.35 15.29 6.69
C LEU A 52 -1.34 16.38 6.30
N SER A 53 -0.86 17.59 5.98
CA SER A 53 -1.70 18.65 5.48
C SER A 53 -1.59 18.71 3.96
N ILE A 54 -2.73 18.57 3.29
CA ILE A 54 -2.86 18.68 1.83
C ILE A 54 -3.73 19.86 1.45
N ALA A 55 -3.37 20.56 0.37
CA ALA A 55 -4.16 21.68 -0.09
C ALA A 55 -4.03 21.95 -1.59
N GLY A 56 -5.17 22.21 -2.24
CA GLY A 56 -5.25 22.56 -3.65
C GLY A 56 -6.68 22.90 -4.04
N ASP A 57 -6.83 23.71 -5.10
CA ASP A 57 -8.14 24.22 -5.54
C ASP A 57 -9.13 23.14 -5.96
N GLN A 58 -8.63 21.95 -6.34
CA GLN A 58 -9.44 20.84 -6.83
C GLN A 58 -9.21 19.53 -6.04
N VAL A 59 -8.41 19.55 -4.97
CA VAL A 59 -8.13 18.35 -4.18
C VAL A 59 -9.37 17.89 -3.43
N ASP A 60 -10.20 18.81 -2.96
CA ASP A 60 -11.52 18.53 -2.39
C ASP A 60 -12.45 17.86 -3.40
N ASN A 61 -12.44 18.29 -4.66
CA ASN A 61 -13.23 17.66 -5.72
C ASN A 61 -12.80 16.21 -5.98
N LEU A 62 -11.50 15.94 -5.98
CA LEU A 62 -10.99 14.55 -6.07
C LEU A 62 -11.54 13.74 -4.90
N LEU A 63 -11.36 14.19 -3.67
CA LEU A 63 -11.77 13.44 -2.47
C LEU A 63 -13.29 13.34 -2.32
N ASN A 64 -14.06 14.24 -2.96
CA ASN A 64 -15.51 14.13 -3.09
C ASN A 64 -15.98 13.21 -4.23
N GLY A 65 -15.07 12.44 -4.86
CA GLY A 65 -15.40 11.38 -5.79
C GLY A 65 -15.23 11.70 -7.27
N ASN A 66 -14.75 12.90 -7.62
CA ASN A 66 -14.44 13.23 -9.01
C ASN A 66 -13.10 12.60 -9.40
N GLN A 67 -13.08 11.80 -10.46
CA GLN A 67 -11.85 11.15 -10.93
C GLN A 67 -11.01 12.13 -11.78
N ILE A 68 -10.40 13.09 -11.11
CA ILE A 68 -9.48 14.10 -11.65
C ILE A 68 -8.09 13.92 -11.04
N GLU A 69 -7.09 14.53 -11.63
CA GLU A 69 -5.69 14.50 -11.16
C GLU A 69 -5.24 15.94 -10.83
N PRO A 70 -5.68 16.51 -9.71
CA PRO A 70 -5.37 17.90 -9.39
C PRO A 70 -3.92 18.05 -8.89
N GLU A 71 -3.36 19.23 -9.18
CA GLU A 71 -2.15 19.71 -8.54
C GLU A 71 -2.47 20.26 -7.14
N GLY A 72 -1.52 20.08 -6.22
CA GLY A 72 -1.64 20.64 -4.89
C GLY A 72 -0.39 20.46 -4.04
N THR A 73 -0.47 20.95 -2.83
CA THR A 73 0.62 20.98 -1.87
C THR A 73 0.45 19.88 -0.82
N LEU A 74 1.56 19.36 -0.33
CA LEU A 74 1.63 18.42 0.79
C LEU A 74 2.65 18.94 1.79
N GLU A 75 2.30 18.96 3.07
CA GLU A 75 3.16 19.20 4.20
C GLU A 75 3.10 18.01 5.16
N TRP A 76 4.26 17.52 5.53
CA TRP A 76 4.45 16.44 6.49
C TRP A 76 4.97 17.00 7.81
N PHE A 77 4.24 16.78 8.90
CA PHE A 77 4.56 17.26 10.24
C PHE A 77 4.71 16.10 11.22
N ASP A 78 5.51 16.31 12.25
CA ASP A 78 5.44 15.44 13.42
C ASP A 78 4.12 15.64 14.21
N LYS A 79 3.88 14.81 15.20
CA LYS A 79 2.68 14.90 16.06
C LYS A 79 2.55 16.22 16.84
N ASN A 80 3.62 16.98 16.97
CA ASN A 80 3.63 18.28 17.67
C ASN A 80 3.40 19.45 16.71
N GLY A 81 3.15 19.19 15.43
CA GLY A 81 2.97 20.20 14.40
C GLY A 81 4.28 20.83 13.91
N ILE A 82 5.42 20.17 14.12
CA ILE A 82 6.72 20.62 13.59
C ILE A 82 6.82 20.12 12.15
N LEU A 83 7.01 21.05 11.20
CA LEU A 83 7.19 20.70 9.80
C LEU A 83 8.48 19.90 9.59
N LEU A 84 8.36 18.71 9.02
CA LEU A 84 9.46 17.82 8.67
C LEU A 84 9.87 17.99 7.21
N ASP A 85 8.91 17.98 6.29
CA ASP A 85 9.15 18.28 4.88
C ASP A 85 7.85 18.72 4.17
N LYS A 86 7.99 19.30 2.98
CA LYS A 86 6.86 19.75 2.15
C LYS A 86 7.20 19.79 0.67
N GLY A 87 6.17 19.71 -0.16
CA GLY A 87 6.33 19.86 -1.60
C GLY A 87 5.01 20.03 -2.34
N THR A 88 5.13 20.27 -3.63
CA THR A 88 3.99 20.38 -4.55
C THR A 88 4.01 19.18 -5.52
N GLY A 89 2.85 18.69 -5.89
CA GLY A 89 2.72 17.54 -6.75
C GLY A 89 1.33 17.31 -7.28
N GLU A 90 1.08 16.08 -7.70
CA GLU A 90 -0.17 15.62 -8.30
C GLU A 90 -0.84 14.64 -7.35
N PHE A 91 -2.15 14.76 -7.22
CA PHE A 91 -3.01 13.82 -6.53
C PHE A 91 -3.72 12.92 -7.51
N ASN A 92 -3.79 11.63 -7.23
CA ASN A 92 -4.50 10.65 -8.04
C ASN A 92 -5.41 9.80 -7.18
N LYS A 93 -6.48 9.27 -7.77
CA LYS A 93 -7.34 8.31 -7.13
C LYS A 93 -6.54 7.08 -6.68
N HIS A 94 -6.72 6.64 -5.42
CA HIS A 94 -6.26 5.34 -4.94
C HIS A 94 -7.43 4.48 -4.49
N GLY A 95 -7.45 3.22 -4.94
CA GLY A 95 -8.52 2.26 -4.67
C GLY A 95 -9.55 2.19 -5.81
N ASN A 96 -10.38 1.15 -5.78
CA ASN A 96 -11.46 0.95 -6.74
C ASN A 96 -12.81 0.90 -6.01
N ASP A 97 -13.16 -0.22 -5.38
CA ASP A 97 -14.42 -0.41 -4.67
C ASP A 97 -14.54 0.54 -3.47
N SER A 98 -13.45 0.72 -2.74
CA SER A 98 -13.35 1.66 -1.63
C SER A 98 -13.55 3.13 -2.01
N TRP A 99 -13.53 3.44 -3.30
CA TRP A 99 -13.85 4.78 -3.80
C TRP A 99 -15.34 5.13 -3.64
N ALA A 100 -16.18 4.14 -3.36
CA ALA A 100 -17.58 4.35 -3.01
C ALA A 100 -17.78 4.99 -1.62
N TYR A 101 -16.81 4.88 -0.73
CA TYR A 101 -16.84 5.51 0.58
C TYR A 101 -16.54 7.00 0.49
N ASP A 102 -17.03 7.79 1.46
CA ASP A 102 -16.80 9.23 1.49
C ASP A 102 -15.38 9.58 1.91
N GLN A 103 -14.79 8.82 2.84
CA GLN A 103 -13.38 8.95 3.23
C GLN A 103 -12.49 8.16 2.25
N ARG A 104 -12.00 8.80 1.19
CA ARG A 104 -11.30 8.18 0.06
C ARG A 104 -9.80 8.20 0.20
N GLY A 105 -9.15 7.16 -0.33
CA GLY A 105 -7.69 7.11 -0.49
C GLY A 105 -7.21 7.86 -1.73
N PHE A 106 -5.95 8.28 -1.70
CA PHE A 106 -5.28 8.91 -2.83
C PHE A 106 -3.80 8.53 -2.93
N ASP A 107 -3.24 8.60 -4.13
CA ASP A 107 -1.81 8.62 -4.38
C ASP A 107 -1.35 10.08 -4.47
N TYR A 108 -0.16 10.37 -3.94
CA TYR A 108 0.49 11.66 -4.14
C TYR A 108 1.86 11.46 -4.79
N ILE A 109 2.14 12.25 -5.84
CA ILE A 109 3.39 12.23 -6.58
C ILE A 109 4.00 13.63 -6.54
N MET A 110 5.07 13.79 -5.78
CA MET A 110 5.78 15.06 -5.70
C MET A 110 6.52 15.37 -7.00
N ARG A 111 6.45 16.63 -7.46
CA ARG A 111 6.98 17.08 -8.74
C ARG A 111 7.79 18.37 -8.57
N ASP A 112 9.07 18.35 -8.95
CA ASP A 112 9.93 19.53 -8.94
C ASP A 112 9.58 20.57 -10.01
N GLN A 113 8.76 20.21 -10.98
CA GLN A 113 8.22 21.17 -11.95
C GLN A 113 7.21 22.16 -11.33
N PHE A 114 6.62 21.81 -10.18
CA PHE A 114 5.63 22.64 -9.46
C PHE A 114 6.19 23.29 -8.20
N GLY A 115 7.38 22.93 -7.76
CA GLY A 115 7.98 23.38 -6.51
C GLY A 115 9.47 23.04 -6.39
N TYR A 116 10.03 23.30 -5.21
CA TYR A 116 11.48 23.12 -4.98
C TYR A 116 11.89 21.70 -4.59
N ASN A 117 10.92 20.85 -4.23
CA ASN A 117 11.14 19.46 -3.82
C ASN A 117 10.50 18.49 -4.80
N TYR A 118 11.15 17.34 -4.99
CA TYR A 118 10.64 16.25 -5.82
C TYR A 118 10.34 14.96 -5.02
N ALA A 119 10.61 14.98 -3.71
CA ALA A 119 10.36 13.85 -2.81
C ALA A 119 10.24 14.34 -1.37
N ILE A 120 9.47 13.64 -0.54
CA ILE A 120 9.52 13.77 0.91
C ILE A 120 10.86 13.20 1.37
N LYS A 121 11.66 14.00 2.08
CA LYS A 121 13.00 13.66 2.58
C LYS A 121 12.94 13.54 4.10
N ASP A 122 12.28 12.49 4.54
CA ASP A 122 12.14 12.14 5.95
C ASP A 122 12.01 10.63 6.11
N LYS A 123 12.38 10.10 7.27
CA LYS A 123 12.16 8.69 7.60
C LYS A 123 10.71 8.45 8.00
N VAL A 124 9.81 8.49 7.01
CA VAL A 124 8.36 8.34 7.20
C VAL A 124 8.00 6.97 7.79
N PHE A 125 8.68 5.91 7.34
CA PHE A 125 8.40 4.53 7.75
C PHE A 125 9.52 4.00 8.64
N MET A 126 9.21 3.79 9.92
CA MET A 126 10.22 3.41 10.92
C MET A 126 10.73 1.97 10.77
N THR A 127 10.02 1.12 10.04
CA THR A 127 10.36 -0.31 9.84
C THR A 127 11.44 -0.55 8.79
N LYS A 128 11.74 0.44 7.93
CA LYS A 128 12.72 0.36 6.84
C LYS A 128 13.66 1.56 6.87
N ASP A 129 14.76 1.51 6.14
CA ASP A 129 15.82 2.54 6.15
C ASP A 129 15.66 3.63 5.08
N ARG A 130 14.67 3.51 4.18
CA ARG A 130 14.38 4.51 3.15
C ARG A 130 13.90 5.81 3.78
N ASP A 131 14.47 6.92 3.33
CA ASP A 131 14.20 8.27 3.81
C ASP A 131 13.81 9.26 2.68
N LYS A 132 13.44 8.75 1.50
CA LYS A 132 13.14 9.56 0.33
C LYS A 132 12.03 8.96 -0.49
N PHE A 133 10.91 9.67 -0.60
CA PHE A 133 9.69 9.19 -1.23
C PHE A 133 9.14 10.21 -2.22
N GLN A 134 9.27 9.95 -3.53
CA GLN A 134 8.63 10.75 -4.55
C GLN A 134 7.13 10.49 -4.59
N LYS A 135 6.74 9.23 -4.38
CA LYS A 135 5.35 8.78 -4.37
C LYS A 135 5.01 8.14 -3.03
N VAL A 136 3.82 8.45 -2.55
CA VAL A 136 3.22 7.80 -1.39
C VAL A 136 1.75 7.51 -1.67
N ILE A 137 1.23 6.47 -1.02
CA ILE A 137 -0.19 6.15 -0.97
C ILE A 137 -0.73 6.66 0.37
N VAL A 138 -1.92 7.25 0.37
CA VAL A 138 -2.60 7.66 1.60
C VAL A 138 -3.98 6.98 1.60
N LYS A 139 -4.13 5.95 2.43
CA LYS A 139 -5.33 5.08 2.49
C LYS A 139 -6.16 5.40 3.72
N ALA A 140 -7.47 5.50 3.53
CA ALA A 140 -8.44 5.53 4.62
C ALA A 140 -8.98 4.10 4.90
N ALA A 141 -8.05 3.13 5.06
CA ALA A 141 -8.30 1.71 5.28
C ALA A 141 -9.06 0.94 4.18
N ALA A 142 -9.34 1.56 3.04
CA ALA A 142 -10.03 0.95 1.89
C ALA A 142 -11.36 0.27 2.29
N ASN A 143 -11.56 -1.02 1.98
CA ASN A 143 -12.78 -1.74 2.35
C ASN A 143 -12.91 -2.04 3.84
N ASP A 144 -11.84 -1.83 4.61
CA ASP A 144 -11.83 -1.87 6.08
C ASP A 144 -12.11 -0.51 6.73
N ASN A 145 -12.60 0.48 5.96
CA ASN A 145 -12.89 1.83 6.47
C ASN A 145 -13.92 1.80 7.61
N TYR A 146 -13.59 2.44 8.72
CA TYR A 146 -14.54 2.69 9.79
C TYR A 146 -14.97 4.17 9.80
N PRO A 147 -16.26 4.47 9.85
CA PRO A 147 -17.40 3.56 10.11
C PRO A 147 -18.14 3.09 8.84
N GLU A 148 -17.67 3.42 7.65
CA GLU A 148 -18.46 3.25 6.42
C GLU A 148 -18.60 1.79 6.00
N SER A 149 -17.60 0.95 6.31
CA SER A 149 -17.68 -0.50 6.10
C SER A 149 -18.25 -1.20 7.32
N ASN A 150 -19.23 -2.07 7.14
CA ASN A 150 -19.79 -2.86 8.23
C ASN A 150 -18.73 -3.82 8.80
N GLY A 151 -18.37 -3.63 10.07
CA GLY A 151 -17.29 -4.38 10.72
C GLY A 151 -15.89 -3.92 10.35
N GLY A 152 -15.74 -2.75 9.74
CA GLY A 152 -14.44 -2.14 9.47
C GLY A 152 -13.68 -1.84 10.75
N ALA A 153 -12.38 -2.17 10.80
CA ALA A 153 -11.49 -1.91 11.92
C ALA A 153 -10.50 -0.78 11.66
N HIS A 154 -10.42 -0.30 10.44
CA HIS A 154 -9.56 0.79 9.96
C HIS A 154 -8.05 0.49 9.93
N ILE A 155 -7.63 -0.74 10.24
CA ILE A 155 -6.22 -1.13 10.36
C ILE A 155 -5.85 -2.49 9.74
N ARG A 156 -6.80 -3.30 9.22
CA ARG A 156 -6.50 -4.68 8.77
C ARG A 156 -5.39 -4.76 7.74
N ASP A 157 -5.46 -3.95 6.70
CA ASP A 157 -4.46 -3.95 5.64
C ASP A 157 -3.05 -3.63 6.19
N SER A 158 -2.91 -2.56 6.95
CA SER A 158 -1.64 -2.18 7.57
C SER A 158 -1.17 -3.21 8.60
N TYR A 159 -2.07 -3.81 9.34
CA TYR A 159 -1.75 -4.84 10.33
C TYR A 159 -1.12 -6.08 9.68
N VAL A 160 -1.72 -6.62 8.61
CA VAL A 160 -1.16 -7.79 7.92
C VAL A 160 0.18 -7.49 7.27
N HIS A 161 0.34 -6.32 6.65
CA HIS A 161 1.64 -5.89 6.14
C HIS A 161 2.69 -5.75 7.23
N HIS A 162 2.31 -5.22 8.40
CA HIS A 162 3.19 -5.09 9.55
C HIS A 162 3.60 -6.45 10.13
N LEU A 163 2.67 -7.39 10.23
CA LEU A 163 2.97 -8.77 10.61
C LEU A 163 3.98 -9.42 9.65
N SER A 164 3.82 -9.21 8.33
CA SER A 164 4.77 -9.70 7.34
C SER A 164 6.19 -9.17 7.59
N GLN A 165 6.33 -7.88 7.90
CA GLN A 165 7.62 -7.26 8.21
C GLN A 165 8.23 -7.83 9.49
N LEU A 166 7.44 -7.94 10.56
CA LEU A 166 7.92 -8.48 11.84
C LEU A 166 8.29 -9.96 11.77
N ALA A 167 7.61 -10.73 10.91
CA ALA A 167 7.87 -12.14 10.67
C ALA A 167 9.03 -12.39 9.69
N ASP A 168 9.61 -11.34 9.11
CA ASP A 168 10.64 -11.41 8.06
C ASP A 168 10.22 -12.40 6.96
N LEU A 169 9.00 -12.19 6.41
CA LEU A 169 8.50 -13.06 5.36
C LEU A 169 9.27 -12.84 4.05
N ARG A 170 9.47 -13.92 3.31
CA ARG A 170 10.30 -13.94 2.08
C ARG A 170 9.60 -13.32 0.87
N MET A 171 8.87 -12.22 1.08
CA MET A 171 8.16 -11.45 0.05
C MET A 171 8.33 -9.95 0.32
N ASP A 172 7.78 -9.12 -0.52
CA ASP A 172 7.77 -7.68 -0.31
C ASP A 172 6.40 -7.23 0.21
N GLU A 173 6.42 -6.23 1.06
CA GLU A 173 5.22 -5.63 1.65
C GLU A 173 5.36 -4.11 1.73
N ARG A 174 4.23 -3.44 1.93
CA ARG A 174 4.16 -1.99 2.10
C ARG A 174 4.40 -1.60 3.54
N SER A 175 5.37 -0.73 3.79
CA SER A 175 5.49 -0.03 5.07
C SER A 175 4.33 0.94 5.25
N HIS A 176 3.99 1.26 6.50
CA HIS A 176 2.92 2.19 6.83
C HIS A 176 3.28 3.12 7.98
N THR A 177 2.59 4.26 8.04
CA THR A 177 2.58 5.17 9.18
C THR A 177 1.20 5.79 9.27
N SER A 178 0.52 5.58 10.40
CA SER A 178 -0.77 6.23 10.66
C SER A 178 -0.58 7.73 10.81
N CYS A 179 -1.47 8.52 10.23
CA CYS A 179 -1.39 9.97 10.25
C CYS A 179 -2.77 10.61 10.24
N ILE A 180 -2.83 11.87 10.66
CA ILE A 180 -4.01 12.72 10.51
C ILE A 180 -3.91 13.46 9.19
N VAL A 181 -4.96 13.42 8.38
CA VAL A 181 -5.06 14.24 7.17
C VAL A 181 -5.85 15.50 7.45
N TYR A 182 -5.30 16.65 7.02
CA TYR A 182 -6.01 17.92 6.87
C TYR A 182 -6.16 18.24 5.39
N LEU A 183 -7.35 18.63 4.98
CA LEU A 183 -7.67 19.05 3.62
C LEU A 183 -8.01 20.55 3.60
N ASN A 184 -7.19 21.36 2.93
CA ASN A 184 -7.35 22.81 2.83
C ASN A 184 -7.47 23.52 4.20
N GLY A 185 -6.91 22.95 5.26
CA GLY A 185 -6.96 23.43 6.63
C GLY A 185 -8.05 22.81 7.50
N ASP A 186 -8.97 22.06 6.92
CA ASP A 186 -10.01 21.34 7.65
C ASP A 186 -9.56 19.93 8.03
N TYR A 187 -9.87 19.49 9.24
CA TYR A 187 -9.61 18.12 9.67
C TYR A 187 -10.37 17.12 8.79
N TRP A 188 -9.66 16.16 8.22
CA TRP A 188 -10.26 15.21 7.28
C TRP A 188 -10.33 13.77 7.85
N GLY A 189 -9.45 13.39 8.77
CA GLY A 189 -9.56 12.11 9.47
C GLY A 189 -8.24 11.35 9.66
N VAL A 190 -8.38 10.15 10.22
CA VAL A 190 -7.29 9.19 10.39
C VAL A 190 -7.04 8.46 9.08
N TYR A 191 -5.79 8.38 8.67
CA TYR A 191 -5.31 7.73 7.47
C TYR A 191 -4.05 6.94 7.74
N ASP A 192 -3.68 6.05 6.82
CA ASP A 192 -2.36 5.44 6.74
C ASP A 192 -1.61 5.95 5.50
N MET A 193 -0.45 6.57 5.72
CA MET A 193 0.51 6.77 4.65
C MET A 193 1.24 5.44 4.40
N ARG A 194 1.34 5.03 3.15
CA ARG A 194 1.88 3.74 2.73
C ARG A 194 3.00 3.92 1.71
N GLU A 195 4.00 3.08 1.82
CA GLU A 195 5.03 2.97 0.80
C GLU A 195 4.48 2.33 -0.48
N LYS A 196 4.89 2.83 -1.65
CA LYS A 196 4.46 2.27 -2.94
C LYS A 196 5.45 1.20 -3.39
N ALA A 197 5.17 -0.06 -3.06
CA ALA A 197 6.06 -1.20 -3.33
C ALA A 197 6.10 -1.61 -4.82
N ASP A 198 5.12 -1.19 -5.62
CA ASP A 198 5.04 -1.39 -7.06
C ASP A 198 5.67 -0.25 -7.88
N ASP A 199 6.49 0.58 -7.25
CA ASP A 199 7.21 1.66 -7.88
C ASP A 199 8.68 1.30 -8.14
N HIS A 200 9.23 1.82 -9.23
CA HIS A 200 10.66 1.63 -9.56
C HIS A 200 11.61 2.30 -8.55
N ASP A 201 11.16 3.30 -7.79
CA ASP A 201 11.96 3.89 -6.71
C ASP A 201 12.13 2.91 -5.55
N PHE A 202 11.09 2.12 -5.25
CA PHE A 202 11.16 1.03 -4.27
C PHE A 202 12.14 -0.05 -4.70
N THR A 203 11.98 -0.57 -5.91
CA THR A 203 12.82 -1.66 -6.41
C THR A 203 14.28 -1.22 -6.61
N LYS A 204 14.49 0.05 -6.98
CA LYS A 204 15.84 0.62 -7.09
C LYS A 204 16.50 0.80 -5.72
N HIS A 205 15.77 1.34 -4.73
CA HIS A 205 16.33 1.61 -3.41
C HIS A 205 16.77 0.32 -2.70
N TYR A 206 15.85 -0.66 -2.60
CA TYR A 206 16.10 -1.86 -1.82
C TYR A 206 16.88 -2.94 -2.56
N TYR A 207 16.87 -2.96 -3.89
CA TYR A 207 17.35 -4.11 -4.66
C TYR A 207 18.24 -3.76 -5.85
N ASP A 208 18.56 -2.48 -6.03
CA ASP A 208 19.29 -1.97 -7.21
C ASP A 208 18.65 -2.41 -8.55
N GLN A 209 17.31 -2.38 -8.59
CA GLN A 209 16.51 -2.68 -9.77
C GLN A 209 15.86 -1.39 -10.29
N PRO A 210 16.54 -0.62 -11.19
CA PRO A 210 16.02 0.66 -11.66
C PRO A 210 14.87 0.52 -12.65
N SER A 211 14.26 1.64 -12.99
CA SER A 211 13.21 1.73 -14.02
C SER A 211 13.60 1.02 -15.31
N GLY A 212 12.66 0.26 -15.89
CA GLY A 212 12.87 -0.53 -17.10
C GLY A 212 13.66 -1.84 -16.89
N GLN A 213 14.09 -2.13 -15.67
CA GLN A 213 14.77 -3.39 -15.34
C GLN A 213 13.99 -4.22 -14.31
N VAL A 214 12.67 -4.20 -14.40
CA VAL A 214 11.75 -4.96 -13.54
C VAL A 214 10.61 -5.49 -14.40
N ASP A 215 10.34 -6.78 -14.27
CA ASP A 215 9.08 -7.38 -14.69
C ASP A 215 8.16 -7.42 -13.46
N TYR A 216 7.06 -6.67 -13.46
CA TYR A 216 6.10 -6.61 -12.36
C TYR A 216 4.70 -6.86 -12.88
N LEU A 217 4.05 -7.88 -12.33
CA LEU A 217 2.70 -8.32 -12.68
C LEU A 217 1.80 -8.28 -11.46
N LYS A 218 0.51 -8.10 -11.71
CA LYS A 218 -0.53 -8.23 -10.69
C LYS A 218 -1.85 -8.71 -11.31
N THR A 219 -2.76 -9.18 -10.47
CA THR A 219 -4.10 -9.60 -10.89
C THR A 219 -5.16 -8.62 -10.40
N TRP A 220 -6.14 -8.42 -11.26
CA TRP A 220 -7.40 -7.77 -10.93
C TRP A 220 -8.49 -8.30 -11.88
N GLY A 221 -8.98 -9.51 -11.60
CA GLY A 221 -9.84 -10.28 -12.49
C GLY A 221 -9.15 -10.81 -13.75
N GLN A 222 -8.01 -10.24 -14.10
CA GLN A 222 -7.10 -10.66 -15.15
C GLN A 222 -5.68 -10.25 -14.76
N THR A 223 -4.68 -10.86 -15.38
CA THR A 223 -3.29 -10.45 -15.19
C THR A 223 -2.98 -9.20 -16.01
N TRP A 224 -2.33 -8.24 -15.40
CA TRP A 224 -1.78 -7.05 -16.06
C TRP A 224 -0.35 -6.74 -15.59
N SER A 225 0.38 -5.93 -16.33
CA SER A 225 1.71 -5.45 -15.91
C SER A 225 1.60 -4.13 -15.16
N GLU A 226 2.45 -3.98 -14.14
CA GLU A 226 2.64 -2.72 -13.42
C GLU A 226 3.92 -2.01 -13.89
N LEU A 227 4.99 -2.77 -14.07
CA LEU A 227 6.25 -2.28 -14.61
C LEU A 227 6.71 -3.21 -15.75
N PRO A 228 7.36 -2.69 -16.79
CA PRO A 228 7.71 -1.28 -17.03
C PRO A 228 6.55 -0.42 -17.55
N LYS A 229 5.41 -1.03 -17.87
CA LYS A 229 4.23 -0.34 -18.40
C LYS A 229 2.97 -0.82 -17.69
N VAL A 230 2.21 0.13 -17.14
CA VAL A 230 0.93 -0.10 -16.48
C VAL A 230 -0.17 -0.45 -17.47
N GLY A 231 -1.00 -1.40 -17.13
CA GLY A 231 -2.31 -1.62 -17.74
C GLY A 231 -2.64 -3.05 -18.14
N PRO A 232 -3.95 -3.33 -18.32
CA PRO A 232 -4.45 -4.46 -19.08
C PRO A 232 -4.50 -4.12 -20.59
N PRO A 233 -4.21 -5.09 -21.50
CA PRO A 233 -3.59 -6.36 -21.16
C PRO A 233 -2.16 -6.19 -20.66
N ALA A 234 -1.64 -7.21 -19.95
CA ALA A 234 -0.27 -7.21 -19.51
C ALA A 234 0.70 -7.04 -20.71
N ASP A 235 1.84 -6.39 -20.48
CA ASP A 235 2.90 -6.26 -21.48
C ASP A 235 3.32 -7.66 -21.98
N PRO A 236 3.30 -7.91 -23.31
CA PRO A 236 3.57 -9.23 -23.88
C PRO A 236 4.96 -9.78 -23.53
N ILE A 237 5.96 -8.91 -23.35
CA ILE A 237 7.33 -9.32 -22.97
C ILE A 237 7.33 -9.80 -21.51
N VAL A 238 6.73 -9.04 -20.62
CA VAL A 238 6.65 -9.38 -19.20
C VAL A 238 5.87 -10.69 -19.02
N MET A 239 4.72 -10.82 -19.68
CA MET A 239 3.93 -12.05 -19.69
C MET A 239 4.70 -13.22 -20.31
N GLY A 240 5.41 -13.00 -21.42
CA GLY A 240 6.25 -14.02 -22.04
C GLY A 240 7.32 -14.53 -21.07
N ASN A 241 7.95 -13.63 -20.33
CA ASN A 241 8.93 -13.98 -19.31
C ASN A 241 8.33 -14.79 -18.15
N TRP A 242 7.12 -14.46 -17.71
CA TRP A 242 6.40 -15.20 -16.69
C TRP A 242 5.96 -16.57 -17.19
N ASN A 243 5.35 -16.64 -18.36
CA ASN A 243 4.86 -17.89 -18.96
C ASN A 243 5.94 -18.95 -19.16
N VAL A 244 7.20 -18.55 -19.31
CA VAL A 244 8.33 -19.51 -19.39
C VAL A 244 8.42 -20.35 -18.13
N ILE A 245 8.39 -19.73 -16.95
CA ILE A 245 8.52 -20.44 -15.68
C ILE A 245 7.21 -21.11 -15.26
N GLU A 246 6.08 -20.46 -15.48
CA GLU A 246 4.75 -21.02 -15.22
C GLU A 246 4.55 -22.33 -16.00
N ASN A 247 4.75 -22.29 -17.33
CA ASN A 247 4.62 -23.46 -18.18
C ASN A 247 5.65 -24.55 -17.81
N TYR A 248 6.87 -24.16 -17.45
CA TYR A 248 7.85 -25.15 -17.03
C TYR A 248 7.41 -25.89 -15.77
N ILE A 249 6.95 -25.19 -14.74
CA ILE A 249 6.51 -25.79 -13.48
C ILE A 249 5.28 -26.69 -13.71
N THR A 250 4.30 -26.22 -14.49
CA THR A 250 3.03 -26.92 -14.66
C THR A 250 3.11 -28.09 -15.66
N SER A 251 4.09 -28.09 -16.57
CA SER A 251 4.24 -29.13 -17.61
C SER A 251 5.30 -30.19 -17.28
N ASN A 252 6.12 -29.99 -16.25
CA ASN A 252 7.15 -30.96 -15.86
C ASN A 252 6.85 -31.49 -14.45
N PRO A 253 7.05 -32.79 -14.18
CA PRO A 253 6.80 -33.34 -12.84
C PRO A 253 7.82 -32.77 -11.84
N MET A 254 7.35 -31.93 -10.93
CA MET A 254 8.18 -31.28 -9.89
C MET A 254 8.67 -32.29 -8.83
N SER A 255 8.06 -33.48 -8.72
CA SER A 255 8.59 -34.60 -7.93
C SER A 255 9.99 -35.07 -8.38
N VAL A 256 10.37 -34.73 -9.63
CA VAL A 256 11.74 -34.99 -10.14
C VAL A 256 12.62 -33.82 -9.67
N GLN A 257 13.61 -34.15 -8.83
CA GLN A 257 14.46 -33.13 -8.19
C GLN A 257 15.20 -32.22 -9.19
N ALA A 258 15.59 -32.75 -10.36
CA ALA A 258 16.24 -31.94 -11.39
C ALA A 258 15.30 -30.83 -11.94
N ASN A 259 14.01 -31.14 -12.14
CA ASN A 259 13.01 -30.16 -12.59
C ASN A 259 12.76 -29.11 -11.52
N TYR A 260 12.63 -29.54 -10.27
CA TYR A 260 12.46 -28.64 -9.14
C TYR A 260 13.67 -27.71 -8.96
N ASN A 261 14.90 -28.23 -9.07
CA ASN A 261 16.11 -27.42 -8.98
C ASN A 261 16.20 -26.36 -10.10
N TYR A 262 15.78 -26.70 -11.31
CA TYR A 262 15.68 -25.73 -12.39
C TYR A 262 14.66 -24.62 -12.06
N ALA A 263 13.46 -25.02 -11.61
CA ALA A 263 12.43 -24.05 -11.21
C ALA A 263 12.92 -23.13 -10.07
N LYS A 264 13.57 -23.67 -9.03
CA LYS A 264 14.21 -22.90 -7.93
C LYS A 264 15.28 -21.93 -8.42
N GLY A 265 15.89 -22.17 -9.57
CA GLY A 265 16.87 -21.27 -10.18
C GLY A 265 16.25 -19.95 -10.67
N ILE A 266 14.97 -19.99 -11.08
CA ILE A 266 14.25 -18.88 -11.73
C ILE A 266 13.16 -18.31 -10.83
N PHE A 267 12.57 -19.14 -9.98
CA PHE A 267 11.45 -18.82 -9.10
C PHE A 267 11.87 -18.96 -7.62
N ASN A 268 11.50 -18.00 -6.81
CA ASN A 268 11.72 -18.01 -5.36
C ASN A 268 10.63 -18.83 -4.67
N THR A 269 10.89 -20.12 -4.48
CA THR A 269 9.94 -21.05 -3.86
C THR A 269 9.61 -20.68 -2.42
N GLY A 270 10.54 -20.05 -1.69
CA GLY A 270 10.27 -19.54 -0.35
C GLY A 270 9.26 -18.40 -0.35
N SER A 271 9.27 -17.56 -1.39
CA SER A 271 8.32 -16.45 -1.50
C SER A 271 6.88 -16.93 -1.71
N ILE A 272 6.67 -17.95 -2.55
CA ILE A 272 5.32 -18.52 -2.74
C ILE A 272 4.83 -19.22 -1.47
N ILE A 273 5.71 -19.92 -0.75
CA ILE A 273 5.37 -20.55 0.54
C ILE A 273 4.85 -19.48 1.51
N ASP A 274 5.61 -18.41 1.75
CA ASP A 274 5.22 -17.38 2.70
C ASP A 274 3.96 -16.63 2.25
N TYR A 275 3.80 -16.39 0.94
CA TYR A 275 2.63 -15.74 0.38
C TYR A 275 1.36 -16.56 0.59
N PHE A 276 1.36 -17.85 0.22
CA PHE A 276 0.21 -18.73 0.39
C PHE A 276 -0.09 -18.98 1.88
N LEU A 277 0.95 -19.16 2.68
CA LEU A 277 0.82 -19.37 4.11
C LEU A 277 0.15 -18.17 4.80
N LEU A 278 0.65 -16.95 4.56
CA LEU A 278 0.09 -15.77 5.20
C LEU A 278 -1.36 -15.53 4.77
N ASN A 279 -1.66 -15.55 3.47
CA ASN A 279 -3.02 -15.35 2.98
C ASN A 279 -4.00 -16.38 3.53
N SER A 280 -3.58 -17.65 3.64
CA SER A 280 -4.40 -18.70 4.27
C SER A 280 -4.59 -18.45 5.76
N TYR A 281 -3.52 -18.09 6.48
CA TYR A 281 -3.55 -17.91 7.93
C TYR A 281 -4.44 -16.73 8.37
N VAL A 282 -4.38 -15.62 7.63
CA VAL A 282 -5.24 -14.46 7.90
C VAL A 282 -6.62 -14.55 7.24
N VAL A 283 -6.92 -15.70 6.62
CA VAL A 283 -8.20 -15.97 5.96
C VAL A 283 -8.55 -14.85 4.95
N CYS A 284 -7.61 -14.56 4.04
CA CYS A 284 -7.84 -13.56 3.00
C CYS A 284 -8.87 -14.07 1.99
N SER A 285 -9.92 -13.29 1.75
CA SER A 285 -11.01 -13.65 0.82
C SER A 285 -10.87 -13.03 -0.57
N ASP A 286 -9.93 -12.12 -0.76
CA ASP A 286 -9.76 -11.34 -1.99
C ASP A 286 -8.37 -11.50 -2.61
N TRP A 287 -7.99 -12.74 -2.93
CA TRP A 287 -6.67 -13.04 -3.47
C TRP A 287 -6.70 -14.08 -4.60
N LEU A 288 -5.55 -14.31 -5.24
CA LEU A 288 -5.24 -15.09 -6.43
C LEU A 288 -5.82 -14.51 -7.72
N ASN A 289 -7.14 -14.42 -7.91
CA ASN A 289 -7.75 -13.73 -9.06
C ASN A 289 -7.73 -12.21 -8.93
N TRP A 290 -7.61 -11.72 -7.70
CA TRP A 290 -7.55 -10.32 -7.31
C TRP A 290 -6.34 -10.11 -6.41
N ASN A 291 -5.86 -8.91 -6.31
CA ASN A 291 -4.88 -8.47 -5.31
C ASN A 291 -3.63 -9.36 -5.16
N THR A 292 -3.25 -10.10 -6.21
CA THR A 292 -1.99 -10.85 -6.24
C THR A 292 -0.95 -10.09 -7.04
N ALA A 293 0.24 -9.90 -6.47
CA ALA A 293 1.34 -9.21 -7.10
C ALA A 293 2.61 -10.09 -7.07
N TRP A 294 3.36 -10.09 -8.19
CA TRP A 294 4.64 -10.79 -8.28
C TRP A 294 5.57 -10.12 -9.28
N TRP A 295 6.85 -10.24 -9.04
CA TRP A 295 7.83 -9.53 -9.82
C TRP A 295 9.21 -10.20 -9.82
N ARG A 296 10.10 -9.74 -10.70
CA ARG A 296 11.53 -10.03 -10.66
C ARG A 296 12.35 -8.85 -11.16
N GLY A 297 13.61 -8.76 -10.70
CA GLY A 297 14.60 -7.86 -11.23
C GLY A 297 15.31 -8.42 -12.46
N LEU A 298 15.65 -7.53 -13.39
CA LEU A 298 16.38 -7.85 -14.63
C LEU A 298 17.82 -7.33 -14.62
N ASN A 299 18.16 -6.37 -13.71
CA ASN A 299 19.53 -5.92 -13.54
C ASN A 299 20.41 -7.08 -13.04
N PRO A 300 21.42 -7.51 -13.81
CA PRO A 300 22.29 -8.64 -13.40
C PRO A 300 23.12 -8.33 -12.14
N ASN A 301 23.36 -7.06 -11.85
CA ASN A 301 24.11 -6.59 -10.69
C ASN A 301 23.23 -6.33 -9.46
N GLY A 302 21.93 -6.22 -9.64
CA GLY A 302 20.96 -6.02 -8.58
C GLY A 302 20.50 -7.34 -7.95
N ASP A 303 19.71 -7.20 -6.88
CA ASP A 303 19.12 -8.31 -6.16
C ASP A 303 17.76 -8.73 -6.73
N LYS A 304 17.16 -9.79 -6.15
CA LYS A 304 15.78 -10.26 -6.43
C LYS A 304 15.54 -10.62 -7.90
N LYS A 305 16.46 -11.32 -8.54
CA LYS A 305 16.39 -11.74 -9.95
C LYS A 305 15.46 -12.92 -10.23
N LYS A 306 14.94 -13.59 -9.20
CA LYS A 306 13.96 -14.66 -9.31
C LYS A 306 12.56 -14.09 -9.12
N TRP A 307 11.60 -14.63 -9.86
CA TRP A 307 10.19 -14.32 -9.63
C TRP A 307 9.82 -14.54 -8.17
N ARG A 308 9.11 -13.58 -7.59
CA ARG A 308 8.73 -13.56 -6.19
C ARG A 308 7.40 -12.82 -6.00
N TYR A 309 6.69 -13.13 -4.93
CA TYR A 309 5.47 -12.45 -4.57
C TYR A 309 5.73 -11.16 -3.79
N ALA A 310 4.78 -10.25 -3.92
CA ALA A 310 4.64 -9.09 -3.05
C ALA A 310 3.24 -9.10 -2.44
N LEU A 311 3.16 -8.74 -1.18
CA LEU A 311 1.88 -8.60 -0.48
C LEU A 311 1.15 -7.36 -1.01
N TRP A 312 -0.15 -7.49 -1.23
CA TRP A 312 -0.90 -6.41 -1.87
C TRP A 312 -2.00 -5.89 -0.94
N ASP A 313 -3.23 -6.00 -1.24
CA ASP A 313 -4.38 -5.42 -0.55
C ASP A 313 -4.95 -6.43 0.47
N MET A 314 -4.77 -6.18 1.76
CA MET A 314 -5.06 -7.13 2.84
C MET A 314 -6.24 -6.68 3.72
N ASP A 315 -7.08 -5.80 3.21
CA ASP A 315 -8.27 -5.33 3.92
C ASP A 315 -9.39 -6.38 4.01
N ALA A 316 -9.43 -7.32 3.07
CA ALA A 316 -10.37 -8.44 3.05
C ALA A 316 -9.82 -9.67 3.80
N THR A 317 -9.45 -9.50 5.07
CA THR A 317 -8.89 -10.56 5.93
C THR A 317 -9.67 -10.70 7.23
N PHE A 318 -9.44 -11.79 7.96
CA PHE A 318 -10.09 -12.07 9.25
C PHE A 318 -11.63 -12.01 9.18
N ASP A 319 -12.20 -12.67 8.17
CA ASP A 319 -13.65 -12.75 7.93
C ASP A 319 -14.32 -11.38 7.64
N HIS A 320 -13.53 -10.39 7.23
CA HIS A 320 -14.04 -9.10 6.80
C HIS A 320 -14.06 -9.02 5.28
N TYR A 321 -15.11 -8.43 4.70
CA TYR A 321 -15.30 -8.21 3.28
C TYR A 321 -15.17 -9.47 2.42
N ILE A 322 -16.28 -9.94 1.89
CA ILE A 322 -16.33 -11.12 1.02
C ILE A 322 -16.28 -10.70 -0.44
N ASN A 323 -15.33 -11.24 -1.19
CA ASN A 323 -15.27 -11.02 -2.63
C ASN A 323 -16.37 -11.81 -3.34
N TYR A 324 -17.43 -11.13 -3.73
CA TYR A 324 -18.56 -11.73 -4.47
C TYR A 324 -18.28 -11.94 -5.96
N SER A 325 -17.19 -11.44 -6.50
CA SER A 325 -16.85 -11.58 -7.92
C SER A 325 -16.38 -12.99 -8.30
N TRP A 326 -16.20 -13.85 -7.32
CA TRP A 326 -15.80 -15.23 -7.49
C TRP A 326 -16.99 -16.13 -7.91
N PRO A 327 -16.96 -16.79 -9.10
CA PRO A 327 -17.99 -17.73 -9.49
C PRO A 327 -17.83 -19.04 -8.71
N GLY A 328 -18.51 -19.20 -7.62
CA GLY A 328 -18.45 -20.39 -6.77
C GLY A 328 -18.47 -20.06 -5.29
N GLY A 329 -18.35 -18.74 -4.95
CA GLY A 329 -18.63 -18.27 -3.61
C GLY A 329 -17.65 -18.79 -2.55
N TRP A 330 -16.35 -18.81 -2.87
CA TRP A 330 -15.36 -19.02 -1.82
C TRP A 330 -15.50 -17.88 -0.81
N GLN A 331 -15.89 -18.23 0.39
CA GLN A 331 -16.07 -17.31 1.48
C GLN A 331 -15.02 -17.65 2.53
N ALA A 332 -14.13 -16.75 2.80
CA ALA A 332 -13.35 -16.83 4.02
C ALA A 332 -14.33 -16.75 5.19
N THR A 333 -14.30 -17.74 6.05
CA THR A 333 -15.06 -17.73 7.29
C THR A 333 -14.13 -18.09 8.46
N PRO A 334 -14.44 -17.70 9.69
CA PRO A 334 -13.64 -18.08 10.85
C PRO A 334 -13.54 -19.60 11.05
N THR A 335 -14.38 -20.37 10.35
CA THR A 335 -14.41 -21.83 10.37
C THR A 335 -13.59 -22.49 9.28
N ASN A 336 -13.06 -21.72 8.31
CA ASN A 336 -12.15 -22.25 7.32
C ASN A 336 -10.86 -22.71 8.00
N ASP A 337 -10.40 -23.91 7.66
CA ASP A 337 -9.12 -24.39 8.14
C ASP A 337 -7.99 -23.72 7.35
N PRO A 338 -7.19 -22.84 7.97
CA PRO A 338 -6.09 -22.16 7.27
C PRO A 338 -4.97 -23.13 6.87
N CYS A 339 -4.94 -24.34 7.40
CA CYS A 339 -3.99 -25.38 7.02
C CYS A 339 -4.43 -26.18 5.80
N GLU A 340 -5.71 -26.08 5.40
CA GLU A 340 -6.21 -26.77 4.21
C GLU A 340 -5.97 -25.93 2.96
N ALA A 341 -4.83 -26.11 2.34
CA ALA A 341 -4.56 -25.62 0.99
C ALA A 341 -5.57 -26.17 -0.06
N ALA A 342 -6.38 -27.16 0.30
CA ALA A 342 -7.46 -27.70 -0.54
C ALA A 342 -8.49 -26.66 -0.95
N ASP A 343 -8.81 -25.70 -0.10
CA ASP A 343 -9.73 -24.61 -0.46
C ASP A 343 -9.16 -23.71 -1.54
N LEU A 344 -7.83 -23.54 -1.57
CA LEU A 344 -7.12 -22.85 -2.65
C LEU A 344 -7.17 -23.63 -3.96
N LEU A 345 -7.18 -24.96 -3.92
CA LEU A 345 -7.26 -25.83 -5.08
C LEU A 345 -8.63 -25.84 -5.70
N ASN A 346 -9.69 -25.53 -4.95
CA ASN A 346 -11.04 -25.36 -5.45
C ASN A 346 -11.25 -24.01 -6.16
N ASN A 347 -10.30 -23.09 -6.06
CA ASN A 347 -10.28 -21.87 -6.83
C ASN A 347 -9.75 -22.17 -8.26
N PRO A 348 -10.62 -22.35 -9.28
CA PRO A 348 -10.18 -22.83 -10.58
C PRO A 348 -9.31 -21.77 -11.28
N GLY A 349 -8.04 -22.02 -11.26
CA GLY A 349 -7.05 -21.27 -12.00
C GLY A 349 -6.28 -20.24 -11.18
N GLY A 350 -6.92 -19.41 -10.34
CA GLY A 350 -6.23 -18.35 -9.60
C GLY A 350 -5.19 -17.61 -10.46
N GLN A 351 -5.50 -17.32 -11.73
CA GLN A 351 -4.58 -16.74 -12.72
C GLN A 351 -3.27 -17.55 -12.90
N GLY A 352 -3.33 -18.89 -12.80
CA GLY A 352 -2.18 -19.80 -12.95
C GLY A 352 -1.43 -20.11 -11.66
N HIS A 353 -1.69 -19.40 -10.56
CA HIS A 353 -0.95 -19.59 -9.29
C HIS A 353 -1.29 -20.91 -8.60
N VAL A 354 -2.56 -21.36 -8.65
CA VAL A 354 -2.97 -22.64 -8.07
C VAL A 354 -2.30 -23.85 -8.76
N PRO A 355 -2.24 -23.96 -10.10
CA PRO A 355 -1.46 -24.98 -10.78
C PRO A 355 0.02 -25.00 -10.40
N ILE A 356 0.66 -23.82 -10.27
CA ILE A 356 2.05 -23.72 -9.82
C ILE A 356 2.20 -24.28 -8.42
N TRP A 357 1.35 -23.87 -7.48
CA TRP A 357 1.35 -24.34 -6.10
C TRP A 357 1.19 -25.86 -6.03
N SER A 358 0.20 -26.41 -6.72
CA SER A 358 -0.11 -27.84 -6.75
C SER A 358 1.06 -28.65 -7.33
N ALA A 359 1.70 -28.15 -8.40
CA ALA A 359 2.86 -28.84 -8.98
C ALA A 359 4.04 -28.84 -8.01
N LEU A 360 4.34 -27.71 -7.37
CA LEU A 360 5.45 -27.59 -6.41
C LEU A 360 5.25 -28.49 -5.19
N LEU A 361 4.02 -28.64 -4.67
CA LEU A 361 3.72 -29.53 -3.54
C LEU A 361 4.03 -31.01 -3.80
N THR A 362 4.14 -31.43 -5.06
CA THR A 362 4.57 -32.81 -5.41
C THR A 362 6.06 -33.07 -5.15
N ASN A 363 6.86 -32.02 -4.91
CA ASN A 363 8.26 -32.14 -4.55
C ASN A 363 8.41 -32.25 -3.03
N GLN A 364 9.15 -33.27 -2.56
CA GLN A 364 9.30 -33.50 -1.11
C GLN A 364 10.03 -32.36 -0.41
N GLU A 365 11.07 -31.77 -1.01
CA GLU A 365 11.80 -30.64 -0.43
C GLU A 365 10.88 -29.42 -0.24
N PHE A 366 10.07 -29.10 -1.26
CA PHE A 366 9.12 -27.99 -1.18
C PHE A 366 8.04 -28.24 -0.13
N HIS A 367 7.50 -29.46 -0.08
CA HIS A 367 6.50 -29.85 0.90
C HIS A 367 7.04 -29.75 2.34
N ASP A 368 8.24 -30.26 2.56
CA ASP A 368 8.88 -30.19 3.88
C ASP A 368 9.20 -28.74 4.29
N ASP A 369 9.69 -27.90 3.35
CA ASP A 369 9.89 -26.48 3.57
C ASP A 369 8.59 -25.78 3.97
N TYR A 370 7.48 -26.10 3.30
CA TYR A 370 6.15 -25.54 3.62
C TYR A 370 5.70 -25.92 5.03
N ILE A 371 5.75 -27.21 5.38
CA ILE A 371 5.31 -27.70 6.71
C ILE A 371 6.18 -27.09 7.81
N ASN A 372 7.50 -27.11 7.63
CA ASN A 372 8.43 -26.53 8.60
C ASN A 372 8.19 -25.03 8.78
N ARG A 373 8.02 -24.30 7.66
CA ARG A 373 7.76 -22.87 7.71
C ARG A 373 6.45 -22.53 8.42
N TRP A 374 5.41 -23.34 8.18
CA TRP A 374 4.12 -23.23 8.87
C TRP A 374 4.31 -23.35 10.39
N GLN A 375 5.04 -24.38 10.82
CA GLN A 375 5.37 -24.61 12.21
C GLN A 375 6.14 -23.45 12.85
N ASP A 376 7.18 -22.97 12.16
CA ASP A 376 8.03 -21.88 12.64
C ASP A 376 7.23 -20.60 12.82
N LEU A 377 6.39 -20.26 11.85
CA LEU A 377 5.60 -19.04 11.89
C LEU A 377 4.47 -19.13 12.93
N ALA A 378 3.73 -20.23 12.97
CA ALA A 378 2.62 -20.41 13.91
C ALA A 378 3.07 -20.48 15.38
N ASN A 379 4.27 -20.98 15.65
CA ASN A 379 4.87 -21.02 16.98
C ASN A 379 5.74 -19.79 17.32
N GLY A 380 5.89 -18.88 16.37
CA GLY A 380 6.72 -17.68 16.48
C GLY A 380 5.93 -16.40 16.17
N PRO A 381 6.31 -15.71 15.08
CA PRO A 381 5.77 -14.38 14.78
C PRO A 381 4.30 -14.36 14.30
N LEU A 382 3.69 -15.50 14.02
CA LEU A 382 2.25 -15.62 13.77
C LEU A 382 1.55 -16.41 14.89
N SER A 383 2.16 -16.55 16.07
CA SER A 383 1.46 -17.10 17.23
C SER A 383 0.35 -16.15 17.68
N CYS A 384 -0.72 -16.70 18.25
CA CYS A 384 -1.88 -15.94 18.71
C CYS A 384 -1.48 -14.80 19.66
N ASP A 385 -0.63 -15.08 20.65
CA ASP A 385 -0.18 -14.08 21.63
C ASP A 385 0.61 -12.93 20.97
N PHE A 386 1.50 -13.25 20.01
CA PHE A 386 2.28 -12.24 19.31
C PHE A 386 1.39 -11.40 18.39
N MET A 387 0.49 -12.02 17.65
CA MET A 387 -0.44 -11.31 16.76
C MET A 387 -1.35 -10.37 17.55
N ILE A 388 -1.89 -10.82 18.69
CA ILE A 388 -2.70 -9.95 19.58
C ILE A 388 -1.86 -8.79 20.11
N TYR A 389 -0.63 -9.05 20.55
CA TYR A 389 0.26 -7.99 21.03
C TYR A 389 0.53 -6.92 19.95
N VAL A 390 0.76 -7.33 18.69
CA VAL A 390 0.96 -6.40 17.57
C VAL A 390 -0.32 -5.62 17.29
N LEU A 391 -1.49 -6.30 17.29
CA LEU A 391 -2.79 -5.66 17.09
C LEU A 391 -3.06 -4.60 18.15
N ASP A 392 -2.91 -4.95 19.42
CA ASP A 392 -3.10 -4.02 20.56
C ASP A 392 -2.16 -2.81 20.45
N SER A 393 -0.92 -3.04 20.03
CA SER A 393 0.04 -1.97 19.82
C SER A 393 -0.38 -1.01 18.71
N MET A 394 -0.93 -1.51 17.61
CA MET A 394 -1.40 -0.68 16.50
C MET A 394 -2.70 0.06 16.84
N ILE A 395 -3.63 -0.60 17.54
CA ILE A 395 -4.84 0.04 18.06
C ILE A 395 -4.45 1.21 18.98
N ALA A 396 -3.54 1.00 19.93
CA ALA A 396 -3.09 2.03 20.87
C ALA A 396 -2.50 3.28 20.19
N VAL A 397 -1.99 3.15 18.97
CA VAL A 397 -1.46 4.27 18.17
C VAL A 397 -2.59 5.19 17.69
N ILE A 398 -3.69 4.62 17.16
CA ILE A 398 -4.77 5.42 16.55
C ILE A 398 -5.94 5.69 17.52
N GLU A 399 -6.09 4.90 18.57
CA GLU A 399 -7.18 5.01 19.54
C GLU A 399 -7.41 6.43 20.06
N PRO A 400 -6.36 7.23 20.42
CA PRO A 400 -6.57 8.61 20.88
C PRO A 400 -7.20 9.55 19.85
N GLU A 401 -7.07 9.23 18.56
CA GLU A 401 -7.57 10.04 17.43
C GLU A 401 -8.98 9.61 16.98
N MET A 402 -9.42 8.40 17.34
CA MET A 402 -10.70 7.85 16.90
C MET A 402 -11.93 8.63 17.38
N PRO A 403 -11.97 9.28 18.55
CA PRO A 403 -13.10 10.13 18.93
C PRO A 403 -13.37 11.27 17.93
N ARG A 404 -12.31 11.89 17.37
CA ARG A 404 -12.46 12.94 16.36
C ARG A 404 -12.84 12.36 14.99
N GLN A 405 -12.24 11.21 14.61
CA GLN A 405 -12.63 10.43 13.43
C GLN A 405 -14.13 10.12 13.44
N ILE A 406 -14.64 9.60 14.56
CA ILE A 406 -16.05 9.25 14.75
C ILE A 406 -16.94 10.50 14.70
N THR A 407 -16.51 11.60 15.28
CA THR A 407 -17.26 12.87 15.21
C THR A 407 -17.39 13.37 13.78
N THR A 408 -16.36 13.19 12.96
CA THR A 408 -16.31 13.66 11.57
C THR A 408 -17.08 12.74 10.62
N TRP A 409 -16.88 11.43 10.73
CA TRP A 409 -17.39 10.45 9.77
C TRP A 409 -18.55 9.60 10.29
N GLY A 410 -18.87 9.67 11.57
CA GLY A 410 -19.93 8.88 12.21
C GLY A 410 -19.43 7.63 12.92
N GLY A 411 -20.35 6.77 13.32
CA GLY A 411 -20.04 5.57 14.09
C GLY A 411 -20.05 5.81 15.60
N THR A 412 -19.56 4.83 16.34
CA THR A 412 -19.40 4.91 17.82
C THR A 412 -18.15 4.18 18.24
N TYR A 413 -17.53 4.58 19.33
CA TYR A 413 -16.37 3.89 19.88
C TYR A 413 -16.66 2.42 20.23
N ALA A 414 -17.88 2.12 20.63
CA ALA A 414 -18.31 0.75 20.99
C ALA A 414 -18.47 -0.19 19.78
N THR A 415 -18.52 0.35 18.56
CA THR A 415 -18.65 -0.42 17.32
C THR A 415 -17.37 -0.43 16.49
N TRP A 416 -16.41 0.36 16.88
CA TRP A 416 -15.05 0.30 16.35
C TRP A 416 -14.21 -0.68 17.18
#